data_118d064e9b30acb955f9ea59e2bc4131
#
_entry.id   118d064e9b30acb955f9ea59e2bc4131
#
_cell.length_a   1.000
_cell.length_b   1.000
_cell.length_c   1.000
_cell.angle_alpha   90.00
_cell.angle_beta   90.00
_cell.angle_gamma   90.00
#
_symmetry.space_group_name_H-M   'P 1'
#
loop_
_entity.id
_entity.type
_entity.pdbx_description
1 polymer ?
#
loop_
_entity_poly.entity_id
_entity_poly.type
_entity_poly.pdbx_seq_one_letter_code
_entity_poly.pdbx_strand_id
1 'polypeptide(L)'
;SIDTRDFRRHSWLDPDRSSYAYKSCREDSETYFAQGLADYANIKFRPAQGNYKDYKVGGAADHCCMRVEEMYFIEAEATAQGGDLPGGIKLLNEFMTNYRMMNGAVYDCTAKSSTLESFVNELMLQKRIEFWGEGIVMYDMKRLNMSSKRGYVGTNAPASYRLNVDGRAPYWNIVITRGETQNNPIIATQNNPDPSGLIEPWKG
;
A
#
# COMPACT_ATOMS: atom_id res chain seq x y z
N SER A 1 8.43 -9.70 3.39
CA SER A 1 8.73 -8.78 4.51
C SER A 1 9.57 -7.61 4.02
N ILE A 2 9.44 -6.45 4.64
CA ILE A 2 10.29 -5.29 4.36
C ILE A 2 11.69 -5.58 4.94
N ASP A 3 12.75 -5.22 4.18
CA ASP A 3 14.14 -5.36 4.65
C ASP A 3 14.34 -4.61 5.98
N THR A 4 15.07 -5.21 6.90
CA THR A 4 15.36 -4.59 8.22
C THR A 4 16.20 -3.33 8.11
N ARG A 5 16.89 -3.14 6.98
CA ARG A 5 17.72 -1.98 6.67
C ARG A 5 16.95 -0.88 5.93
N ASP A 6 15.69 -1.11 5.57
CA ASP A 6 14.79 -0.13 4.97
C ASP A 6 14.12 0.68 6.08
N PHE A 7 14.35 2.00 6.11
CA PHE A 7 13.80 2.82 7.19
C PHE A 7 12.27 2.85 7.21
N ARG A 8 11.60 2.58 6.07
CA ARG A 8 10.14 2.54 6.00
C ARG A 8 9.54 1.44 6.89
N ARG A 9 10.30 0.37 7.14
CA ARG A 9 9.92 -0.66 8.11
C ARG A 9 9.62 -0.07 9.49
N HIS A 10 10.31 0.99 9.86
CA HIS A 10 10.14 1.66 11.14
C HIS A 10 8.84 2.45 11.29
N SER A 11 8.01 2.50 10.24
CA SER A 11 6.63 2.98 10.36
C SER A 11 5.68 1.97 10.99
N TRP A 12 6.10 0.73 11.20
CA TRP A 12 5.32 -0.31 11.87
C TRP A 12 5.89 -0.64 13.25
N LEU A 13 5.02 -0.81 14.23
CA LEU A 13 5.41 -1.14 15.60
C LEU A 13 5.81 -2.62 15.68
N ASP A 14 7.08 -2.91 15.89
CA ASP A 14 7.56 -4.27 16.09
C ASP A 14 7.17 -4.79 17.49
N PRO A 15 6.77 -6.08 17.63
CA PRO A 15 6.34 -6.66 18.90
C PRO A 15 7.44 -6.66 19.97
N ASP A 16 8.70 -6.79 19.55
CA ASP A 16 9.87 -6.77 20.44
C ASP A 16 10.29 -5.35 20.85
N ARG A 17 9.56 -4.32 20.36
CA ARG A 17 9.81 -2.91 20.67
C ARG A 17 11.22 -2.43 20.32
N SER A 18 11.90 -3.13 19.41
CA SER A 18 13.27 -2.81 18.98
C SER A 18 13.31 -1.85 17.80
N SER A 19 12.20 -1.63 17.10
CA SER A 19 12.15 -0.82 15.90
C SER A 19 12.51 0.64 16.15
N TYR A 20 13.03 1.27 15.12
CA TYR A 20 13.28 2.71 15.12
C TYR A 20 11.99 3.51 15.34
N ALA A 21 10.88 3.07 14.78
CA ALA A 21 9.57 3.67 15.01
C ALA A 21 9.24 3.72 16.50
N TYR A 22 9.54 2.66 17.21
CA TYR A 22 9.39 2.61 18.65
C TYR A 22 10.29 3.62 19.36
N LYS A 23 11.55 3.74 18.92
CA LYS A 23 12.56 4.62 19.54
C LYS A 23 12.50 6.07 19.07
N SER A 24 12.05 6.32 17.83
CA SER A 24 12.03 7.65 17.20
C SER A 24 10.69 8.35 17.28
N CYS A 25 9.64 7.67 17.67
CA CYS A 25 8.42 8.32 18.11
C CYS A 25 8.76 9.11 19.37
N ARG A 26 9.04 10.39 19.17
CA ARG A 26 9.76 11.31 20.08
C ARG A 26 9.21 11.39 21.50
N GLU A 27 8.04 10.86 21.74
CA GLU A 27 7.34 10.97 23.00
C GLU A 27 6.53 9.69 23.16
N ASP A 28 7.15 8.65 23.75
CA ASP A 28 6.46 7.50 24.25
C ASP A 28 5.87 6.52 23.21
N SER A 29 6.72 5.76 22.54
CA SER A 29 6.29 4.52 21.90
C SER A 29 5.53 3.60 22.86
N GLU A 30 5.84 3.66 24.16
CA GLU A 30 5.04 3.03 25.21
C GLU A 30 3.61 3.59 25.24
N THR A 31 3.42 4.88 24.99
CA THR A 31 2.10 5.51 24.92
C THR A 31 1.26 4.91 23.80
N TYR A 32 1.84 4.59 22.65
CA TYR A 32 1.08 3.98 21.55
C TYR A 32 0.60 2.57 21.91
N PHE A 33 1.45 1.74 22.53
CA PHE A 33 1.03 0.44 23.03
C PHE A 33 0.06 0.57 24.21
N ALA A 34 0.27 1.52 25.11
CA ALA A 34 -0.65 1.81 26.20
C ALA A 34 -2.03 2.28 25.70
N GLN A 35 -2.09 2.90 24.54
CA GLN A 35 -3.34 3.25 23.84
C GLN A 35 -4.00 2.04 23.17
N GLY A 36 -3.39 0.86 23.20
CA GLY A 36 -3.94 -0.37 22.67
C GLY A 36 -3.73 -0.57 21.18
N LEU A 37 -2.72 0.08 20.58
CA LEU A 37 -2.29 -0.26 19.24
C LEU A 37 -1.70 -1.67 19.21
N ALA A 38 -2.14 -2.44 18.23
CA ALA A 38 -1.67 -3.81 18.04
C ALA A 38 -0.23 -3.85 17.52
N ASP A 39 0.41 -5.00 17.69
CA ASP A 39 1.67 -5.32 17.04
C ASP A 39 1.55 -5.09 15.51
N TYR A 40 2.60 -4.56 14.92
CA TYR A 40 2.67 -4.17 13.50
C TYR A 40 1.66 -3.09 13.07
N ALA A 41 1.03 -2.36 14.01
CA ALA A 41 0.27 -1.18 13.65
C ALA A 41 1.17 -0.16 12.94
N ASN A 42 0.66 0.45 11.87
CA ASN A 42 1.37 1.48 11.14
C ASN A 42 1.14 2.84 11.81
N ILE A 43 2.23 3.58 12.05
CA ILE A 43 2.21 4.90 12.70
C ILE A 43 2.60 6.04 11.76
N LYS A 44 2.57 5.83 10.46
CA LYS A 44 2.88 6.83 9.45
C LYS A 44 1.96 8.06 9.57
N PHE A 45 0.67 7.82 9.77
CA PHE A 45 -0.31 8.86 10.00
C PHE A 45 -0.54 9.01 11.49
N ARG A 46 0.02 10.06 12.06
CA ARG A 46 -0.11 10.37 13.49
C ARG A 46 -1.22 11.38 13.69
N PRO A 47 -2.18 11.11 14.57
CA PRO A 47 -3.16 12.12 14.93
C PRO A 47 -2.47 13.27 15.65
N ALA A 48 -3.05 14.46 15.55
CA ALA A 48 -2.60 15.59 16.34
C ALA A 48 -2.58 15.20 17.83
N GLN A 49 -1.55 15.63 18.55
CA GLN A 49 -1.33 15.31 19.97
C GLN A 49 -1.08 13.82 20.28
N GLY A 50 -0.85 12.98 19.29
CA GLY A 50 -0.53 11.56 19.49
C GLY A 50 -1.65 10.70 20.07
N ASN A 51 -2.89 11.18 20.10
CA ASN A 51 -4.01 10.44 20.67
C ASN A 51 -4.74 9.58 19.63
N TYR A 52 -4.43 8.29 19.55
CA TYR A 52 -5.05 7.34 18.63
C TYR A 52 -6.44 6.85 19.06
N LYS A 53 -6.87 7.13 20.29
CA LYS A 53 -8.19 6.71 20.80
C LYS A 53 -9.29 7.72 20.51
N ASP A 54 -8.94 8.96 20.28
CA ASP A 54 -9.90 10.01 19.98
C ASP A 54 -10.02 10.20 18.46
N TYR A 55 -11.08 9.66 17.88
CA TYR A 55 -11.36 9.81 16.45
C TYR A 55 -11.54 11.28 16.01
N LYS A 56 -11.90 12.17 16.90
CA LYS A 56 -12.06 13.62 16.60
C LYS A 56 -10.71 14.27 16.36
N VAL A 57 -9.68 13.81 17.06
CA VAL A 57 -8.29 14.27 16.90
C VAL A 57 -7.61 13.56 15.72
N GLY A 58 -7.99 12.29 15.47
CA GLY A 58 -7.45 11.49 14.37
C GLY A 58 -7.63 12.11 12.99
N GLY A 59 -8.72 12.89 12.78
CA GLY A 59 -8.98 13.61 11.54
C GLY A 59 -8.17 14.92 11.37
N ALA A 60 -7.39 15.33 12.36
CA ALA A 60 -6.60 16.57 12.33
C ALA A 60 -5.15 16.38 11.83
N ALA A 61 -4.84 15.23 11.23
CA ALA A 61 -3.53 14.99 10.62
C ALA A 61 -3.49 15.53 9.19
N ASP A 62 -2.36 16.11 8.80
CA ASP A 62 -2.13 16.52 7.42
C ASP A 62 -2.08 15.30 6.50
N HIS A 63 -2.81 15.37 5.39
CA HIS A 63 -2.76 14.38 4.33
C HIS A 63 -1.91 14.87 3.17
N CYS A 64 -0.88 14.11 2.85
CA CYS A 64 -0.04 14.36 1.70
C CYS A 64 -0.78 13.92 0.42
N CYS A 65 -1.21 14.87 -0.39
CA CYS A 65 -1.93 14.58 -1.65
C CYS A 65 -0.98 14.22 -2.79
N MET A 66 0.25 14.72 -2.77
CA MET A 66 1.30 14.43 -3.76
C MET A 66 2.66 14.48 -3.07
N ARG A 67 3.55 13.57 -3.46
CA ARG A 67 4.93 13.55 -2.98
C ARG A 67 5.90 13.34 -4.14
N VAL A 68 7.08 13.95 -4.03
CA VAL A 68 8.12 13.83 -5.06
C VAL A 68 8.55 12.37 -5.30
N GLU A 69 8.44 11.53 -4.30
CA GLU A 69 8.74 10.10 -4.40
C GLU A 69 7.91 9.41 -5.49
N GLU A 70 6.69 9.86 -5.72
CA GLU A 70 5.87 9.32 -6.80
C GLU A 70 6.50 9.54 -8.16
N MET A 71 7.18 10.68 -8.36
CA MET A 71 7.86 11.00 -9.61
C MET A 71 9.02 10.04 -9.88
N TYR A 72 9.81 9.67 -8.87
CA TYR A 72 10.87 8.67 -9.02
C TYR A 72 10.33 7.29 -9.45
N PHE A 73 9.21 6.87 -8.89
CA PHE A 73 8.58 5.61 -9.28
C PHE A 73 7.99 5.68 -10.69
N ILE A 74 7.39 6.81 -11.07
CA ILE A 74 6.85 7.02 -12.42
C ILE A 74 7.99 7.02 -13.44
N GLU A 75 9.09 7.70 -13.16
CA GLU A 75 10.26 7.76 -14.04
C GLU A 75 10.85 6.36 -14.26
N ALA A 76 11.06 5.59 -13.20
CA ALA A 76 11.57 4.23 -13.28
C ALA A 76 10.64 3.30 -14.09
N GLU A 77 9.33 3.39 -13.85
CA GLU A 77 8.34 2.60 -14.59
C GLU A 77 8.27 3.00 -16.06
N ALA A 78 8.19 4.30 -16.35
CA ALA A 78 8.07 4.80 -17.71
C ALA A 78 9.31 4.46 -18.55
N THR A 79 10.50 4.56 -17.96
CA THR A 79 11.75 4.18 -18.61
C THR A 79 11.74 2.70 -19.00
N ALA A 80 11.36 1.81 -18.07
CA ALA A 80 11.30 0.38 -18.35
C ALA A 80 10.21 0.04 -19.40
N GLN A 81 9.03 0.64 -19.29
CA GLN A 81 7.95 0.42 -20.25
C GLN A 81 8.25 1.04 -21.63
N GLY A 82 9.07 2.08 -21.67
CA GLY A 82 9.60 2.66 -22.90
C GLY A 82 10.64 1.81 -23.64
N GLY A 83 11.01 0.64 -23.09
CA GLY A 83 11.93 -0.33 -23.69
C GLY A 83 13.33 -0.37 -23.05
N ASP A 84 13.62 0.50 -22.08
CA ASP A 84 14.88 0.49 -21.34
C ASP A 84 14.67 -0.13 -19.93
N LEU A 85 14.46 -1.45 -19.89
CA LEU A 85 14.33 -2.18 -18.63
C LEU A 85 15.56 -2.03 -17.71
N PRO A 86 16.81 -2.13 -18.21
CA PRO A 86 17.98 -1.89 -17.36
C PRO A 86 18.02 -0.47 -16.76
N GLY A 87 17.63 0.54 -17.53
CA GLY A 87 17.51 1.92 -17.06
C GLY A 87 16.47 2.08 -15.96
N GLY A 88 15.29 1.49 -16.12
CA GLY A 88 14.25 1.50 -15.10
C GLY A 88 14.69 0.83 -13.80
N ILE A 89 15.36 -0.33 -13.89
CA ILE A 89 15.94 -1.04 -12.73
C ILE A 89 16.97 -0.16 -12.02
N LYS A 90 17.86 0.47 -12.78
CA LYS A 90 18.88 1.39 -12.24
C LYS A 90 18.23 2.53 -11.46
N LEU A 91 17.24 3.20 -12.04
CA LEU A 91 16.54 4.31 -11.38
C LEU A 91 15.88 3.89 -10.06
N LEU A 92 15.22 2.75 -10.04
CA LEU A 92 14.61 2.21 -8.80
C LEU A 92 15.69 1.87 -7.75
N ASN A 93 16.78 1.21 -8.15
CA ASN A 93 17.88 0.86 -7.25
C ASN A 93 18.54 2.10 -6.66
N GLU A 94 18.78 3.13 -7.46
CA GLU A 94 19.36 4.41 -7.01
C GLU A 94 18.43 5.13 -6.03
N PHE A 95 17.14 5.25 -6.35
CA PHE A 95 16.17 5.85 -5.44
C PHE A 95 16.12 5.13 -4.10
N MET A 96 15.98 3.81 -4.13
CA MET A 96 15.89 2.99 -2.93
C MET A 96 17.17 3.07 -2.09
N THR A 97 18.31 2.93 -2.72
CA THR A 97 19.62 2.97 -2.05
C THR A 97 19.86 4.33 -1.38
N ASN A 98 19.61 5.41 -2.10
CA ASN A 98 19.97 6.75 -1.64
C ASN A 98 18.97 7.30 -0.60
N TYR A 99 17.72 6.89 -0.66
CA TYR A 99 16.67 7.53 0.12
C TYR A 99 15.90 6.58 1.06
N ARG A 100 16.06 5.27 0.94
CA ARG A 100 15.29 4.31 1.75
C ARG A 100 16.15 3.35 2.56
N MET A 101 17.36 3.07 2.10
CA MET A 101 18.26 2.18 2.82
C MET A 101 19.08 2.94 3.87
N MET A 102 19.28 2.32 5.03
CA MET A 102 20.02 2.87 6.16
C MET A 102 21.44 2.30 6.23
N ASN A 103 22.32 3.03 6.90
CA ASN A 103 23.68 2.58 7.26
C ASN A 103 24.52 2.11 6.07
N GLY A 104 24.36 2.76 4.91
CA GLY A 104 25.12 2.42 3.68
C GLY A 104 24.68 1.10 3.03
N ALA A 105 23.55 0.54 3.42
CA ALA A 105 23.01 -0.64 2.75
C ALA A 105 22.60 -0.29 1.31
N VAL A 106 22.77 -1.25 0.41
CA VAL A 106 22.41 -1.13 -1.00
C VAL A 106 21.15 -1.92 -1.28
N TYR A 107 20.22 -1.32 -2.00
CA TYR A 107 19.09 -2.01 -2.58
C TYR A 107 19.40 -2.43 -4.01
N ASP A 108 19.12 -3.67 -4.35
CA ASP A 108 19.27 -4.19 -5.70
C ASP A 108 18.14 -5.16 -6.02
N CYS A 109 17.33 -4.80 -7.01
CA CYS A 109 16.25 -5.63 -7.51
C CYS A 109 16.59 -6.34 -8.83
N THR A 110 17.81 -6.24 -9.35
CA THR A 110 18.19 -6.76 -10.66
C THR A 110 17.86 -8.23 -10.83
N ALA A 111 18.21 -9.05 -9.84
CA ALA A 111 17.95 -10.50 -9.90
C ALA A 111 16.44 -10.86 -9.89
N LYS A 112 15.59 -9.98 -9.37
CA LYS A 112 14.13 -10.16 -9.30
C LYS A 112 13.41 -9.56 -10.51
N SER A 113 14.10 -8.81 -11.36
CA SER A 113 13.56 -7.96 -12.41
C SER A 113 14.05 -8.38 -13.80
N SER A 114 14.07 -9.69 -14.05
CA SER A 114 14.56 -10.26 -15.31
C SER A 114 13.65 -9.98 -16.52
N THR A 115 12.39 -9.63 -16.28
CA THR A 115 11.41 -9.24 -17.30
C THR A 115 10.73 -7.95 -16.90
N LEU A 116 10.11 -7.26 -17.86
CA LEU A 116 9.31 -6.06 -17.58
C LEU A 116 8.21 -6.33 -16.54
N GLU A 117 7.52 -7.46 -16.67
CA GLU A 117 6.47 -7.86 -15.73
C GLU A 117 7.02 -8.04 -14.31
N SER A 118 8.14 -8.76 -14.15
CA SER A 118 8.76 -8.98 -12.84
C SER A 118 9.28 -7.67 -12.24
N PHE A 119 9.82 -6.76 -13.06
CA PHE A 119 10.21 -5.42 -12.62
C PHE A 119 9.02 -4.59 -12.14
N VAL A 120 7.93 -4.55 -12.91
CA VAL A 120 6.71 -3.83 -12.54
C VAL A 120 6.13 -4.39 -11.24
N ASN A 121 6.15 -5.71 -11.04
CA ASN A 121 5.72 -6.32 -9.78
C ASN A 121 6.60 -5.89 -8.59
N GLU A 122 7.92 -5.85 -8.74
CA GLU A 122 8.82 -5.36 -7.69
C GLU A 122 8.61 -3.85 -7.43
N LEU A 123 8.52 -3.05 -8.48
CA LEU A 123 8.22 -1.62 -8.36
C LEU A 123 6.90 -1.38 -7.64
N MET A 124 5.85 -2.13 -7.96
CA MET A 124 4.56 -2.05 -7.28
C MET A 124 4.64 -2.51 -5.82
N LEU A 125 5.48 -3.48 -5.48
CA LEU A 125 5.74 -3.84 -4.09
C LEU A 125 6.33 -2.64 -3.35
N GLN A 126 7.32 -1.97 -3.93
CA GLN A 126 7.94 -0.80 -3.33
C GLN A 126 6.96 0.38 -3.22
N LYS A 127 6.13 0.63 -4.22
CA LYS A 127 5.04 1.64 -4.16
C LYS A 127 4.03 1.34 -3.05
N ARG A 128 3.64 0.09 -2.87
CA ARG A 128 2.71 -0.31 -1.79
C ARG A 128 3.27 -0.07 -0.40
N ILE A 129 4.57 -0.22 -0.21
CA ILE A 129 5.26 0.10 1.03
C ILE A 129 5.34 1.61 1.21
N GLU A 130 5.76 2.33 0.16
CA GLU A 130 5.98 3.78 0.18
C GLU A 130 4.69 4.56 0.43
N PHE A 131 3.66 4.25 -0.34
CA PHE A 131 2.39 4.98 -0.35
C PHE A 131 1.29 4.28 0.45
N TRP A 132 1.68 3.48 1.44
CA TRP A 132 0.72 2.84 2.32
C TRP A 132 -0.20 3.90 2.97
N GLY A 133 -1.53 3.70 2.84
CA GLY A 133 -2.54 4.59 3.38
C GLY A 133 -2.80 5.89 2.60
N GLU A 134 -2.06 6.17 1.52
CA GLU A 134 -2.22 7.39 0.71
C GLU A 134 -3.25 7.25 -0.43
N GLY A 135 -3.77 6.06 -0.68
CA GLY A 135 -4.87 5.82 -1.64
C GLY A 135 -4.44 5.66 -3.10
N ILE A 136 -3.23 6.06 -3.49
CA ILE A 136 -2.80 6.09 -4.91
C ILE A 136 -2.53 4.71 -5.52
N VAL A 137 -2.10 3.73 -4.72
CA VAL A 137 -1.74 2.39 -5.20
C VAL A 137 -2.90 1.66 -5.88
N MET A 138 -4.13 1.92 -5.48
CA MET A 138 -5.31 1.32 -6.10
C MET A 138 -5.45 1.69 -7.59
N TYR A 139 -5.11 2.91 -7.96
CA TYR A 139 -5.15 3.36 -9.36
C TYR A 139 -4.11 2.62 -10.20
N ASP A 140 -2.90 2.42 -9.67
CA ASP A 140 -1.86 1.63 -10.33
C ASP A 140 -2.29 0.17 -10.51
N MET A 141 -2.84 -0.45 -9.48
CA MET A 141 -3.34 -1.83 -9.56
C MET A 141 -4.45 -1.96 -10.62
N LYS A 142 -5.31 -0.95 -10.75
CA LYS A 142 -6.36 -0.91 -11.79
C LYS A 142 -5.79 -0.78 -13.20
N ARG A 143 -4.88 0.16 -13.45
CA ARG A 143 -4.30 0.38 -14.77
C ARG A 143 -3.41 -0.77 -15.25
N LEU A 144 -2.71 -1.42 -14.31
CA LEU A 144 -1.83 -2.57 -14.57
C LEU A 144 -2.57 -3.92 -14.58
N ASN A 145 -3.89 -3.92 -14.41
CA ASN A 145 -4.70 -5.15 -14.33
C ASN A 145 -4.18 -6.15 -13.30
N MET A 146 -3.71 -5.67 -12.15
CA MET A 146 -3.07 -6.52 -11.15
C MET A 146 -4.09 -7.36 -10.38
N SER A 147 -3.68 -8.57 -10.04
CA SER A 147 -4.46 -9.48 -9.20
C SER A 147 -4.46 -9.06 -7.73
N SER A 148 -5.55 -9.38 -7.03
CA SER A 148 -5.65 -9.23 -5.58
C SER A 148 -5.82 -10.60 -4.93
N LYS A 149 -4.85 -11.04 -4.14
CA LYS A 149 -4.85 -12.35 -3.47
C LYS A 149 -4.79 -12.13 -1.95
N ARG A 150 -5.92 -12.29 -1.28
CA ARG A 150 -6.04 -12.15 0.17
C ARG A 150 -6.23 -13.49 0.90
N GLY A 151 -6.69 -14.52 0.18
CA GLY A 151 -6.85 -15.87 0.70
C GLY A 151 -5.64 -16.73 0.36
N TYR A 152 -4.85 -17.07 1.36
CA TYR A 152 -3.70 -17.97 1.28
C TYR A 152 -3.39 -18.53 2.68
N VAL A 153 -2.63 -19.61 2.75
CA VAL A 153 -2.22 -20.22 4.03
C VAL A 153 -1.40 -19.23 4.84
N GLY A 154 -1.78 -18.98 6.09
CA GLY A 154 -1.11 -18.02 6.97
C GLY A 154 -1.57 -16.56 6.81
N THR A 155 -2.61 -16.29 6.00
CA THR A 155 -3.19 -14.95 5.92
C THR A 155 -3.81 -14.52 7.26
N ASN A 156 -3.63 -13.25 7.62
CA ASN A 156 -4.30 -12.62 8.75
C ASN A 156 -5.62 -11.92 8.36
N ALA A 157 -6.02 -12.00 7.09
CA ALA A 157 -7.28 -11.43 6.65
C ALA A 157 -8.46 -12.16 7.28
N PRO A 158 -9.50 -11.46 7.77
CA PRO A 158 -10.74 -12.10 8.23
C PRO A 158 -11.38 -12.95 7.12
N ALA A 159 -12.01 -14.06 7.48
CA ALA A 159 -12.52 -15.05 6.52
C ALA A 159 -13.38 -14.45 5.40
N SER A 160 -14.29 -13.52 5.74
CA SER A 160 -15.15 -12.83 4.78
C SER A 160 -14.42 -11.93 3.78
N TYR A 161 -13.16 -11.57 4.06
CA TYR A 161 -12.35 -10.68 3.22
C TYR A 161 -11.21 -11.41 2.48
N ARG A 162 -11.18 -12.74 2.54
CA ARG A 162 -10.18 -13.57 1.84
C ARG A 162 -10.52 -13.74 0.36
N LEU A 163 -10.72 -12.62 -0.31
CA LEU A 163 -11.11 -12.59 -1.72
C LEU A 163 -9.88 -12.72 -2.62
N ASN A 164 -9.92 -13.68 -3.54
CA ASN A 164 -8.90 -13.88 -4.56
C ASN A 164 -9.47 -13.53 -5.93
N VAL A 165 -8.85 -12.57 -6.58
CA VAL A 165 -9.24 -12.10 -7.90
C VAL A 165 -8.04 -12.09 -8.81
N ASP A 166 -8.20 -12.65 -10.00
CA ASP A 166 -7.22 -12.56 -11.07
C ASP A 166 -7.49 -11.33 -11.93
N GLY A 167 -6.47 -10.48 -12.07
CA GLY A 167 -6.60 -9.21 -12.74
C GLY A 167 -7.42 -8.18 -11.95
N ARG A 168 -7.94 -7.20 -12.66
CA ARG A 168 -8.68 -6.06 -12.08
C ARG A 168 -9.95 -6.53 -11.37
N ALA A 169 -10.01 -6.28 -10.08
CA ALA A 169 -11.18 -6.66 -9.30
C ALA A 169 -12.42 -5.85 -9.70
N PRO A 170 -13.57 -6.49 -9.92
CA PRO A 170 -14.81 -5.80 -10.32
C PRO A 170 -15.28 -4.78 -9.29
N TYR A 171 -15.03 -5.03 -7.99
CA TYR A 171 -15.39 -4.11 -6.90
C TYR A 171 -14.46 -2.88 -6.78
N TRP A 172 -13.45 -2.74 -7.65
CA TRP A 172 -12.67 -1.51 -7.74
C TRP A 172 -13.36 -0.42 -8.56
N ASN A 173 -14.46 -0.74 -9.23
CA ASN A 173 -15.35 0.24 -9.81
C ASN A 173 -16.46 0.56 -8.82
N ILE A 174 -16.57 1.84 -8.46
CA ILE A 174 -17.63 2.28 -7.56
C ILE A 174 -18.97 2.20 -8.30
N VAL A 175 -19.96 1.60 -7.65
CA VAL A 175 -21.35 1.59 -8.13
C VAL A 175 -22.11 2.78 -7.54
N ILE A 176 -23.06 3.31 -8.30
CA ILE A 176 -23.99 4.32 -7.83
C ILE A 176 -24.92 3.65 -6.81
N THR A 177 -25.10 4.27 -5.68
CA THR A 177 -25.87 3.68 -4.57
C THR A 177 -27.32 3.37 -4.96
N ARG A 178 -27.88 2.35 -4.33
CA ARG A 178 -29.27 1.94 -4.57
C ARG A 178 -30.29 3.05 -4.31
N GLY A 179 -30.03 3.91 -3.31
CA GLY A 179 -30.90 5.03 -3.02
C GLY A 179 -31.01 6.01 -4.19
N GLU A 180 -29.89 6.27 -4.89
CA GLU A 180 -29.90 7.14 -6.06
C GLU A 180 -30.58 6.48 -7.27
N THR A 181 -30.28 5.21 -7.54
CA THR A 181 -30.86 4.48 -8.68
C THR A 181 -32.37 4.23 -8.53
N GLN A 182 -32.89 4.18 -7.32
CA GLN A 182 -34.34 4.09 -7.05
C GLN A 182 -35.08 5.40 -7.32
N ASN A 183 -34.41 6.54 -7.10
CA ASN A 183 -35.01 7.86 -7.30
C ASN A 183 -34.76 8.42 -8.72
N ASN A 184 -33.74 7.90 -9.43
CA ASN A 184 -33.40 8.30 -10.78
C ASN A 184 -33.20 7.07 -11.69
N PRO A 185 -34.26 6.56 -12.34
CA PRO A 185 -34.18 5.37 -13.18
C PRO A 185 -33.22 5.46 -14.35
N ILE A 186 -32.93 6.67 -14.85
CA ILE A 186 -31.99 6.87 -15.96
C ILE A 186 -30.58 6.50 -15.53
N ILE A 187 -30.20 6.83 -14.31
CA ILE A 187 -28.87 6.48 -13.76
C ILE A 187 -28.69 4.97 -13.61
N ALA A 188 -29.76 4.23 -13.35
CA ALA A 188 -29.69 2.78 -13.20
C ALA A 188 -29.11 2.09 -14.45
N THR A 189 -29.37 2.63 -15.66
CA THR A 189 -28.86 2.08 -16.91
C THR A 189 -27.40 2.39 -17.17
N GLN A 190 -26.81 3.34 -16.43
CA GLN A 190 -25.42 3.79 -16.56
C GLN A 190 -24.53 3.32 -15.42
N ASN A 191 -25.11 2.58 -14.47
CA ASN A 191 -24.36 2.10 -13.33
C ASN A 191 -23.36 1.01 -13.72
N ASN A 192 -22.25 0.93 -12.97
CA ASN A 192 -21.35 -0.22 -13.06
C ASN A 192 -22.08 -1.50 -12.62
N PRO A 193 -21.71 -2.67 -13.15
CA PRO A 193 -22.24 -3.94 -12.65
C PRO A 193 -21.97 -4.08 -11.16
N ASP A 194 -22.99 -4.53 -10.42
CA ASP A 194 -22.84 -4.87 -9.01
C ASP A 194 -21.98 -6.15 -8.88
N PRO A 195 -20.80 -6.08 -8.25
CA PRO A 195 -19.94 -7.24 -8.09
C PRO A 195 -20.31 -8.12 -6.90
N SER A 196 -21.36 -7.80 -6.17
CA SER A 196 -21.79 -8.58 -4.99
C SER A 196 -22.09 -10.02 -5.39
N GLY A 197 -21.48 -10.97 -4.68
CA GLY A 197 -21.66 -12.40 -4.93
C GLY A 197 -20.90 -12.99 -6.11
N LEU A 198 -20.11 -12.19 -6.86
CA LEU A 198 -19.28 -12.71 -7.96
C LEU A 198 -18.01 -13.41 -7.50
N ILE A 199 -17.58 -13.16 -6.27
CA ILE A 199 -16.32 -13.67 -5.73
C ILE A 199 -16.59 -14.25 -4.35
N GLU A 200 -16.37 -15.55 -4.23
CA GLU A 200 -16.47 -16.26 -2.96
C GLU A 200 -15.17 -16.12 -2.15
N PRO A 201 -15.26 -15.94 -0.83
CA PRO A 201 -14.09 -15.97 0.03
C PRO A 201 -13.39 -17.32 -0.02
N TRP A 202 -12.07 -17.30 -0.06
CA TRP A 202 -11.23 -18.49 0.04
C TRP A 202 -11.46 -19.20 1.38
N LYS A 203 -11.72 -20.50 1.36
CA LYS A 203 -12.13 -21.29 2.53
C LYS A 203 -10.99 -22.13 3.15
N GLY A 204 -9.79 -22.13 2.54
CA GLY A 204 -8.64 -22.89 3.03
C GLY A 204 -8.28 -24.04 2.11
#